data_34066f8e44a89c54a827fd4018ab3b68
#
_entry.id   34066f8e44a89c54a827fd4018ab3b68
#
_cell.length_a   1.000
_cell.length_b   1.000
_cell.length_c   1.000
_cell.angle_alpha   90.00
_cell.angle_beta   90.00
_cell.angle_gamma   90.00
#
_symmetry.space_group_name_H-M   'P 1'
#
loop_
_entity.id
_entity.type
_entity.pdbx_description
1 polymer ?
#
loop_
_entity_poly.entity_id
_entity_poly.type
_entity_poly.pdbx_seq_one_letter_code
_entity_poly.pdbx_strand_id
1 'polypeptide(L)'
;MKRFYYLSVAILSLLMFSSCGSLKAPTIHQFNSIDGYRYVFITPTAELTSSTGVAYAVGNGLYGNTSKTINPSDVISGIFLKNGFIRLPELKPDLLDQTIVVNYGESGRRNKGLGYTIEVTIQILSAKSSEPICICTAEGQGETAADDVRIAINRALTPLFDT
;
A
#
# COMPACT_ATOMS: atom_id res chain seq x y z
N MET A 1 44.69 4.29 -27.13
CA MET A 1 44.02 5.19 -26.15
C MET A 1 42.52 5.33 -26.38
N LYS A 2 42.02 5.61 -27.60
CA LYS A 2 40.56 5.77 -27.85
C LYS A 2 39.72 4.53 -27.48
N ARG A 3 40.18 3.31 -27.72
CA ARG A 3 39.46 2.06 -27.40
C ARG A 3 39.29 1.84 -25.89
N PHE A 4 40.26 2.23 -25.08
CA PHE A 4 40.15 2.15 -23.61
C PHE A 4 39.13 3.15 -23.06
N TYR A 5 39.03 4.32 -23.67
CA TYR A 5 38.06 5.34 -23.28
C TYR A 5 36.62 4.88 -23.54
N TYR A 6 36.35 4.28 -24.69
CA TYR A 6 35.01 3.72 -24.98
C TYR A 6 34.64 2.55 -24.08
N LEU A 7 35.62 1.70 -23.72
CA LEU A 7 35.40 0.59 -22.79
C LEU A 7 35.07 1.10 -21.38
N SER A 8 35.77 2.11 -20.89
CA SER A 8 35.50 2.70 -19.57
C SER A 8 34.15 3.42 -19.49
N VAL A 9 33.75 4.14 -20.56
CA VAL A 9 32.42 4.78 -20.64
C VAL A 9 31.31 3.73 -20.69
N ALA A 10 31.49 2.64 -21.45
CA ALA A 10 30.51 1.54 -21.51
C ALA A 10 30.34 0.84 -20.16
N ILE A 11 31.42 0.58 -19.43
CA ILE A 11 31.37 -0.01 -18.08
C ILE A 11 30.68 0.94 -17.09
N LEU A 12 30.99 2.24 -17.15
CA LEU A 12 30.39 3.25 -16.28
C LEU A 12 28.87 3.40 -16.54
N SER A 13 28.44 3.29 -17.83
CA SER A 13 27.01 3.33 -18.17
C SER A 13 26.26 2.09 -17.70
N LEU A 14 26.87 0.89 -17.72
CA LEU A 14 26.26 -0.33 -17.18
C LEU A 14 26.04 -0.27 -15.68
N LEU A 15 26.94 0.39 -14.93
CA LEU A 15 26.81 0.52 -13.47
C LEU A 15 25.67 1.45 -13.05
N MET A 16 25.23 2.35 -13.93
CA MET A 16 24.12 3.26 -13.63
C MET A 16 22.72 2.59 -13.67
N PHE A 17 22.60 1.42 -14.32
CA PHE A 17 21.32 0.71 -14.45
C PHE A 17 21.03 -0.25 -13.29
N SER A 18 21.97 -0.50 -12.39
CA SER A 18 21.78 -1.47 -11.28
C SER A 18 21.17 -0.89 -10.01
N SER A 19 20.78 0.41 -9.98
CA SER A 19 20.25 1.09 -8.77
C SER A 19 18.73 0.98 -8.59
N CYS A 20 18.03 0.14 -9.36
CA CYS A 20 16.60 -0.05 -9.14
C CYS A 20 16.37 -1.11 -8.04
N GLY A 21 16.57 -0.73 -6.78
CA GLY A 21 16.23 -1.61 -5.66
C GLY A 21 14.77 -2.01 -5.71
N SER A 22 14.46 -3.32 -5.76
CA SER A 22 13.08 -3.82 -5.79
C SER A 22 12.37 -3.56 -4.46
N LEU A 23 11.05 -3.46 -4.50
CA LEU A 23 10.22 -3.52 -3.29
C LEU A 23 10.32 -4.94 -2.72
N LYS A 24 10.27 -5.07 -1.39
CA LYS A 24 10.18 -6.38 -0.74
C LYS A 24 8.92 -7.10 -1.23
N ALA A 25 9.00 -8.43 -1.36
CA ALA A 25 7.82 -9.24 -1.64
C ALA A 25 6.78 -9.05 -0.54
N PRO A 26 5.47 -9.00 -0.86
CA PRO A 26 4.42 -9.03 0.15
C PRO A 26 4.54 -10.29 1.01
N THR A 27 4.21 -10.16 2.29
CA THR A 27 4.14 -11.30 3.22
C THR A 27 2.71 -11.47 3.71
N ILE A 28 2.24 -12.72 3.74
CA ILE A 28 0.94 -13.11 4.26
C ILE A 28 1.16 -14.18 5.30
N HIS A 29 0.74 -13.91 6.53
CA HIS A 29 0.67 -14.90 7.61
C HIS A 29 -0.79 -15.25 7.80
N GLN A 30 -1.20 -16.38 7.23
CA GLN A 30 -2.57 -16.88 7.34
C GLN A 30 -2.66 -17.86 8.50
N PHE A 31 -3.60 -17.65 9.42
CA PHE A 31 -3.87 -18.47 10.59
C PHE A 31 -5.13 -19.31 10.40
N ASN A 32 -6.13 -18.71 9.75
CA ASN A 32 -7.43 -19.34 9.46
C ASN A 32 -7.87 -18.95 8.04
N SER A 33 -8.84 -19.71 7.47
CA SER A 33 -9.44 -19.35 6.19
C SER A 33 -10.34 -18.12 6.34
N ILE A 34 -10.35 -17.30 5.31
CA ILE A 34 -11.29 -16.18 5.14
C ILE A 34 -12.63 -16.65 4.58
N ASP A 35 -12.70 -17.90 4.09
CA ASP A 35 -13.90 -18.51 3.57
C ASP A 35 -14.98 -18.61 4.64
N GLY A 36 -16.22 -18.38 4.24
CA GLY A 36 -17.37 -18.38 5.16
C GLY A 36 -17.69 -17.00 5.76
N TYR A 37 -16.78 -16.04 5.69
CA TYR A 37 -17.08 -14.67 6.04
C TYR A 37 -17.70 -13.94 4.83
N ARG A 38 -18.70 -13.11 5.12
CA ARG A 38 -19.46 -12.38 4.10
C ARG A 38 -19.39 -10.87 4.29
N TYR A 39 -19.20 -10.45 5.53
CA TYR A 39 -19.23 -9.05 5.92
C TYR A 39 -17.84 -8.60 6.37
N VAL A 40 -17.55 -7.32 6.08
CA VAL A 40 -16.31 -6.69 6.51
C VAL A 40 -16.61 -5.38 7.24
N PHE A 41 -16.06 -5.22 8.42
CA PHE A 41 -15.97 -3.97 9.14
C PHE A 41 -14.52 -3.48 9.06
N ILE A 42 -14.31 -2.30 8.52
CA ILE A 42 -12.99 -1.70 8.38
C ILE A 42 -12.89 -0.58 9.41
N THR A 43 -11.91 -0.69 10.29
CA THR A 43 -11.64 0.35 11.28
C THR A 43 -11.37 1.69 10.57
N PRO A 44 -12.07 2.77 10.97
CA PRO A 44 -11.88 4.07 10.36
C PRO A 44 -10.42 4.52 10.43
N THR A 45 -9.92 5.09 9.35
CA THR A 45 -8.57 5.66 9.26
C THR A 45 -8.64 7.15 8.96
N ALA A 46 -7.60 7.90 9.34
CA ALA A 46 -7.48 9.30 8.96
C ALA A 46 -7.15 9.43 7.47
N GLU A 47 -7.60 10.51 6.86
CA GLU A 47 -7.20 10.88 5.52
C GLU A 47 -5.73 11.31 5.48
N LEU A 48 -5.00 10.81 4.48
CA LEU A 48 -3.63 11.20 4.19
C LEU A 48 -3.63 12.13 2.99
N THR A 49 -3.23 13.38 3.21
CA THR A 49 -3.01 14.34 2.13
C THR A 49 -1.51 14.47 1.90
N SER A 50 -1.07 14.22 0.68
CA SER A 50 0.30 14.44 0.25
C SER A 50 0.34 15.41 -0.93
N SER A 51 1.29 16.32 -0.90
CA SER A 51 1.52 17.27 -1.98
C SER A 51 2.88 16.99 -2.62
N THR A 52 2.89 16.93 -3.94
CA THR A 52 4.12 16.86 -4.75
C THR A 52 4.16 18.06 -5.66
N GLY A 53 5.26 18.74 -5.64
CA GLY A 53 5.50 19.85 -6.57
C GLY A 53 6.37 20.93 -5.95
N VAL A 54 7.25 21.48 -6.76
CA VAL A 54 7.95 22.73 -6.48
C VAL A 54 7.13 23.83 -7.15
N ALA A 55 6.71 24.82 -6.40
CA ALA A 55 6.09 26.01 -6.99
C ALA A 55 7.16 26.72 -7.81
N TYR A 56 7.05 26.69 -9.13
CA TYR A 56 7.86 27.52 -10.01
C TYR A 56 7.10 28.81 -10.30
N ALA A 57 7.66 29.92 -9.91
CA ALA A 57 7.22 31.21 -10.41
C ALA A 57 7.84 31.45 -11.81
N VAL A 58 7.07 31.24 -12.87
CA VAL A 58 7.46 31.59 -14.24
C VAL A 58 6.52 32.69 -14.72
N GLY A 59 7.00 33.90 -14.76
CA GLY A 59 6.18 35.05 -15.12
C GLY A 59 5.14 35.36 -14.05
N ASN A 60 3.94 35.81 -14.48
CA ASN A 60 2.85 36.19 -13.57
C ASN A 60 1.93 35.00 -13.16
N GLY A 61 2.36 33.73 -13.31
CA GLY A 61 1.56 32.57 -13.00
C GLY A 61 2.24 31.62 -11.98
N LEU A 62 1.50 31.24 -10.94
CA LEU A 62 1.86 30.13 -10.06
C LEU A 62 1.44 28.82 -10.72
N TYR A 63 2.38 27.93 -11.03
CA TYR A 63 2.10 26.58 -11.55
C TYR A 63 2.11 25.54 -10.42
N GLY A 64 1.07 24.77 -10.42
CA GLY A 64 0.40 24.00 -9.44
C GLY A 64 1.20 23.00 -8.62
N ASN A 65 0.91 23.03 -7.35
CA ASN A 65 1.13 21.94 -6.41
C ASN A 65 0.01 20.91 -6.61
N THR A 66 0.36 19.68 -6.98
CA THR A 66 -0.64 18.59 -7.06
C THR A 66 -0.74 17.94 -5.67
N SER A 67 -1.86 18.13 -5.00
CA SER A 67 -2.17 17.40 -3.77
C SER A 67 -2.99 16.16 -4.09
N LYS A 68 -2.59 15.01 -3.54
CA LYS A 68 -3.36 13.77 -3.58
C LYS A 68 -3.79 13.42 -2.16
N THR A 69 -5.08 13.13 -2.01
CA THR A 69 -5.66 12.68 -0.75
C THR A 69 -6.11 11.22 -0.89
N ILE A 70 -5.85 10.44 0.12
CA ILE A 70 -6.27 9.04 0.21
C ILE A 70 -6.81 8.74 1.61
N ASN A 71 -7.89 7.99 1.68
CA ASN A 71 -8.32 7.34 2.91
C ASN A 71 -8.01 5.84 2.80
N PRO A 72 -7.08 5.30 3.60
CA PRO A 72 -6.72 3.89 3.55
C PRO A 72 -7.92 2.94 3.70
N SER A 73 -8.88 3.28 4.58
CA SER A 73 -10.08 2.44 4.77
C SER A 73 -10.94 2.33 3.52
N ASP A 74 -10.97 3.36 2.66
CA ASP A 74 -11.74 3.31 1.41
C ASP A 74 -11.03 2.48 0.34
N VAL A 75 -9.70 2.52 0.29
CA VAL A 75 -8.92 1.64 -0.60
C VAL A 75 -9.13 0.17 -0.21
N ILE A 76 -9.00 -0.14 1.08
CA ILE A 76 -9.26 -1.49 1.62
C ILE A 76 -10.68 -1.92 1.30
N SER A 77 -11.66 -1.04 1.56
CA SER A 77 -13.07 -1.30 1.26
C SER A 77 -13.28 -1.66 -0.21
N GLY A 78 -12.69 -0.90 -1.13
CA GLY A 78 -12.78 -1.16 -2.56
C GLY A 78 -12.28 -2.55 -2.96
N ILE A 79 -11.23 -3.05 -2.32
CA ILE A 79 -10.68 -4.38 -2.57
C ILE A 79 -11.66 -5.46 -2.06
N PHE A 80 -12.14 -5.35 -0.82
CA PHE A 80 -13.07 -6.34 -0.26
C PHE A 80 -14.42 -6.37 -1.02
N LEU A 81 -14.96 -5.21 -1.40
CA LEU A 81 -16.20 -5.12 -2.19
C LEU A 81 -16.04 -5.80 -3.56
N LYS A 82 -14.90 -5.62 -4.23
CA LYS A 82 -14.61 -6.30 -5.52
C LYS A 82 -14.53 -7.83 -5.36
N ASN A 83 -14.18 -8.31 -4.18
CA ASN A 83 -14.12 -9.74 -3.88
C ASN A 83 -15.39 -10.28 -3.20
N GLY A 84 -16.50 -9.55 -3.32
CA GLY A 84 -17.83 -10.03 -2.94
C GLY A 84 -18.21 -9.83 -1.47
N PHE A 85 -17.38 -9.16 -0.66
CA PHE A 85 -17.72 -8.82 0.72
C PHE A 85 -18.72 -7.66 0.77
N ILE A 86 -19.49 -7.60 1.85
CA ILE A 86 -20.42 -6.50 2.14
C ILE A 86 -19.84 -5.67 3.29
N ARG A 87 -19.53 -4.39 3.03
CA ARG A 87 -19.03 -3.48 4.06
C ARG A 87 -20.14 -3.12 5.06
N LEU A 88 -19.86 -3.28 6.34
CA LEU A 88 -20.71 -2.80 7.41
C LEU A 88 -20.23 -1.44 7.91
N PRO A 89 -21.12 -0.48 8.17
CA PRO A 89 -20.76 0.82 8.77
C PRO A 89 -20.44 0.68 10.27
N GLU A 90 -21.00 -0.35 10.91
CA GLU A 90 -20.81 -0.68 12.33
C GLU A 90 -20.89 -2.19 12.54
N LEU A 91 -20.33 -2.69 13.64
CA LEU A 91 -20.46 -4.10 14.01
C LEU A 91 -21.88 -4.39 14.49
N LYS A 92 -22.50 -5.44 13.91
CA LYS A 92 -23.84 -5.90 14.25
C LYS A 92 -23.76 -7.23 15.00
N PRO A 93 -24.34 -7.31 16.22
CA PRO A 93 -24.26 -8.52 17.05
C PRO A 93 -24.70 -9.80 16.32
N ASP A 94 -25.74 -9.72 15.51
CA ASP A 94 -26.35 -10.84 14.78
C ASP A 94 -25.47 -11.34 13.61
N LEU A 95 -24.49 -10.56 13.18
CA LEU A 95 -23.62 -10.87 12.03
C LEU A 95 -22.16 -11.16 12.42
N LEU A 96 -21.81 -11.12 13.70
CA LEU A 96 -20.42 -11.27 14.16
C LEU A 96 -19.77 -12.57 13.66
N ASP A 97 -20.55 -13.67 13.58
CA ASP A 97 -20.05 -14.97 13.10
C ASP A 97 -19.59 -14.95 11.64
N GLN A 98 -20.14 -14.04 10.84
CA GLN A 98 -19.87 -13.91 9.41
C GLN A 98 -19.13 -12.62 9.07
N THR A 99 -18.64 -11.89 10.10
CA THR A 99 -17.98 -10.59 9.93
C THR A 99 -16.50 -10.69 10.28
N ILE A 100 -15.68 -10.12 9.42
CA ILE A 100 -14.26 -9.85 9.71
C ILE A 100 -14.07 -8.38 10.06
N VAL A 101 -13.10 -8.12 10.94
CA VAL A 101 -12.62 -6.78 11.27
C VAL A 101 -11.27 -6.58 10.60
N VAL A 102 -11.11 -5.48 9.88
CA VAL A 102 -9.87 -5.14 9.19
C VAL A 102 -9.25 -3.89 9.83
N ASN A 103 -8.06 -4.05 10.36
CA ASN A 103 -7.23 -2.99 10.91
C ASN A 103 -6.10 -2.65 9.95
N TYR A 104 -5.78 -1.37 9.83
CA TYR A 104 -4.68 -0.85 9.03
C TYR A 104 -3.69 -0.12 9.93
N GLY A 105 -2.39 -0.28 9.61
CA GLY A 105 -1.31 0.49 10.21
C GLY A 105 -0.14 0.66 9.27
N GLU A 106 0.51 1.83 9.31
CA GLU A 106 1.83 2.00 8.73
C GLU A 106 2.83 1.35 9.69
N SER A 107 3.57 0.34 9.21
CA SER A 107 4.49 -0.45 10.02
C SER A 107 5.95 -0.02 9.86
N GLY A 108 6.26 0.77 8.83
CA GLY A 108 7.64 1.23 8.63
C GLY A 108 7.84 2.09 7.39
N ARG A 109 9.06 2.66 7.35
CA ARG A 109 9.57 3.39 6.19
C ARG A 109 11.02 2.97 5.94
N ARG A 110 11.38 2.79 4.69
CA ARG A 110 12.74 2.44 4.29
C ARG A 110 13.23 3.42 3.23
N ASN A 111 14.41 4.00 3.45
CA ASN A 111 15.06 4.84 2.45
C ASN A 111 15.46 4.01 1.23
N LYS A 112 15.20 4.55 0.04
CA LYS A 112 15.48 3.89 -1.22
C LYS A 112 15.91 4.92 -2.28
N GLY A 113 17.21 5.01 -2.50
CA GLY A 113 17.79 6.00 -3.40
C GLY A 113 17.47 7.43 -2.95
N LEU A 114 16.83 8.21 -3.82
CA LEU A 114 16.39 9.59 -3.54
C LEU A 114 15.01 9.67 -2.88
N GLY A 115 14.37 8.54 -2.57
CA GLY A 115 13.04 8.48 -1.96
C GLY A 115 12.99 7.49 -0.81
N TYR A 116 11.78 7.12 -0.44
CA TYR A 116 11.49 6.12 0.58
C TYR A 116 10.34 5.21 0.14
N THR A 117 10.20 4.08 0.81
CA THR A 117 9.02 3.21 0.73
C THR A 117 8.22 3.36 2.00
N ILE A 118 6.90 3.23 1.92
CA ILE A 118 6.02 3.05 3.08
C ILE A 118 5.67 1.57 3.17
N GLU A 119 5.83 1.00 4.36
CA GLU A 119 5.37 -0.35 4.67
C GLU A 119 4.05 -0.27 5.42
N VAL A 120 3.06 -1.05 4.98
CA VAL A 120 1.77 -1.17 5.66
C VAL A 120 1.57 -2.59 6.15
N THR A 121 0.90 -2.71 7.29
CA THR A 121 0.41 -3.98 7.82
C THR A 121 -1.10 -3.90 7.96
N ILE A 122 -1.78 -4.90 7.40
CA ILE A 122 -3.22 -5.07 7.46
C ILE A 122 -3.50 -6.34 8.25
N GLN A 123 -4.21 -6.20 9.36
CA GLN A 123 -4.62 -7.29 10.22
C GLN A 123 -6.10 -7.59 10.01
N ILE A 124 -6.43 -8.83 9.76
CA ILE A 124 -7.78 -9.33 9.58
C ILE A 124 -8.12 -10.25 10.76
N LEU A 125 -9.18 -9.93 11.47
CA LEU A 125 -9.64 -10.65 12.68
C LEU A 125 -11.06 -11.15 12.48
N SER A 126 -11.42 -12.22 13.19
CA SER A 126 -12.82 -12.59 13.39
C SER A 126 -13.51 -11.55 14.29
N ALA A 127 -14.66 -11.02 13.87
CA ALA A 127 -15.41 -10.08 14.69
C ALA A 127 -15.98 -10.73 15.96
N LYS A 128 -16.22 -12.04 15.93
CA LYS A 128 -16.78 -12.80 17.06
C LYS A 128 -15.73 -13.09 18.13
N SER A 129 -14.60 -13.68 17.74
CA SER A 129 -13.58 -14.17 18.68
C SER A 129 -12.41 -13.21 18.87
N SER A 130 -12.26 -12.21 17.98
CA SER A 130 -11.09 -11.33 17.88
C SER A 130 -9.78 -12.09 17.54
N GLU A 131 -9.89 -13.36 17.14
CA GLU A 131 -8.73 -14.13 16.72
C GLU A 131 -8.22 -13.68 15.36
N PRO A 132 -6.90 -13.70 15.15
CA PRO A 132 -6.32 -13.35 13.86
C PRO A 132 -6.66 -14.40 12.81
N ILE A 133 -7.15 -13.94 11.66
CA ILE A 133 -7.36 -14.76 10.47
C ILE A 133 -6.15 -14.63 9.55
N CYS A 134 -5.67 -13.40 9.34
CA CYS A 134 -4.56 -13.14 8.46
C CYS A 134 -3.86 -11.83 8.84
N ILE A 135 -2.56 -11.76 8.59
CA ILE A 135 -1.76 -10.53 8.65
C ILE A 135 -1.02 -10.40 7.34
N CYS A 136 -1.29 -9.30 6.64
CA CYS A 136 -0.71 -8.99 5.34
C CYS A 136 0.19 -7.77 5.46
N THR A 137 1.43 -7.84 4.96
CA THR A 137 2.38 -6.73 5.00
C THR A 137 2.98 -6.51 3.62
N ALA A 138 3.07 -5.27 3.16
CA ALA A 138 3.74 -4.93 1.92
C ALA A 138 4.29 -3.51 1.92
N GLU A 139 5.33 -3.29 1.11
CA GLU A 139 5.86 -1.97 0.80
C GLU A 139 5.17 -1.38 -0.42
N GLY A 140 5.00 -0.06 -0.42
CA GLY A 140 4.62 0.72 -1.59
C GLY A 140 5.60 1.85 -1.87
N GLN A 141 5.74 2.20 -3.13
CA GLN A 141 6.51 3.34 -3.61
C GLN A 141 5.85 3.89 -4.86
N GLY A 142 5.45 5.14 -4.81
CA GLY A 142 4.83 5.89 -5.89
C GLY A 142 5.42 7.29 -5.99
N GLU A 143 4.66 8.21 -6.54
CA GLU A 143 5.06 9.60 -6.70
C GLU A 143 4.81 10.44 -5.43
N THR A 144 3.84 10.04 -4.63
CA THR A 144 3.42 10.72 -3.40
C THR A 144 3.23 9.71 -2.27
N ALA A 145 3.25 10.16 -1.02
CA ALA A 145 2.94 9.32 0.14
C ALA A 145 1.55 8.66 0.03
N ALA A 146 0.57 9.34 -0.57
CA ALA A 146 -0.75 8.75 -0.85
C ALA A 146 -0.68 7.60 -1.86
N ASP A 147 0.16 7.73 -2.89
CA ASP A 147 0.37 6.64 -3.85
C ASP A 147 1.14 5.47 -3.21
N ASP A 148 2.14 5.76 -2.37
CA ASP A 148 2.89 4.73 -1.63
C ASP A 148 1.93 3.86 -0.82
N VAL A 149 1.06 4.48 -0.02
CA VAL A 149 0.06 3.78 0.80
C VAL A 149 -0.91 2.98 -0.07
N ARG A 150 -1.42 3.55 -1.16
CA ARG A 150 -2.33 2.85 -2.08
C ARG A 150 -1.67 1.61 -2.69
N ILE A 151 -0.43 1.74 -3.15
CA ILE A 151 0.34 0.64 -3.74
C ILE A 151 0.58 -0.44 -2.69
N ALA A 152 1.00 -0.04 -1.46
CA ALA A 152 1.24 -0.97 -0.38
C ALA A 152 -0.01 -1.77 0.00
N ILE A 153 -1.17 -1.11 0.16
CA ILE A 153 -2.46 -1.78 0.45
C ILE A 153 -2.82 -2.78 -0.65
N ASN A 154 -2.76 -2.37 -1.92
CA ASN A 154 -3.07 -3.28 -3.03
C ASN A 154 -2.13 -4.49 -3.03
N ARG A 155 -0.82 -4.29 -2.87
CA ARG A 155 0.16 -5.38 -2.83
C ARG A 155 -0.01 -6.30 -1.62
N ALA A 156 -0.46 -5.77 -0.49
CA ALA A 156 -0.71 -6.56 0.71
C ALA A 156 -1.94 -7.47 0.56
N LEU A 157 -3.03 -6.96 -0.04
CA LEU A 157 -4.31 -7.65 -0.06
C LEU A 157 -4.57 -8.46 -1.33
N THR A 158 -4.03 -8.06 -2.50
CA THR A 158 -4.27 -8.79 -3.76
C THR A 158 -3.95 -10.28 -3.64
N PRO A 159 -2.80 -10.70 -3.10
CA PRO A 159 -2.49 -12.13 -3.02
C PRO A 159 -3.41 -12.94 -2.10
N LEU A 160 -4.20 -12.29 -1.24
CA LEU A 160 -5.17 -12.96 -0.38
C LEU A 160 -6.37 -13.51 -1.18
N PHE A 161 -6.64 -12.92 -2.35
CA PHE A 161 -7.80 -13.24 -3.18
C PHE A 161 -7.42 -13.89 -4.53
N ASP A 162 -6.13 -13.99 -4.84
CA ASP A 162 -5.62 -14.57 -6.10
C ASP A 162 -5.38 -16.10 -6.00
N THR A 163 -6.11 -16.82 -5.14
CA THR A 163 -5.99 -18.27 -4.94
C THR A 163 -6.94 -19.08 -5.80
#